data_51e8982950e960b1dcce172d414dbf2b
#
_entry.id   51e8982950e960b1dcce172d414dbf2b
#
_cell.length_a   1.000
_cell.length_b   1.000
_cell.length_c   1.000
_cell.angle_alpha   90.00
_cell.angle_beta   90.00
_cell.angle_gamma   90.00
#
_symmetry.space_group_name_H-M   'P 1'
#
loop_
_entity.id
_entity.type
_entity.pdbx_description
1 polymer ?
#
loop_
_entity_poly.entity_id
_entity_poly.type
_entity_poly.pdbx_seq_one_letter_code
_entity_poly.pdbx_strand_id
1 'polypeptide(L)'
;LLFLVCTFLPFVLLSPLIGPALDRSRGGRRLVVAACALGRAVLLFTLAFYISSKGLEGYLLYPLAFGALMFSKGYNVAKSSLVPAVVKGQQTFVKANSRLAIISVIAGATAAAPAAAVYWLAGAAGVLRLGAAIFVVCTLLAFRIPKAPVVAPPLTEEAKEELHARSIVLSGTLMALIRGTVGFLTLLILFWVKTTGQSIAMYGVAGVSAAIGNVAGVVLAPTLRKHLREETILAAAAILAGVVAL
;
A
#
# COMPACT_ATOMS: atom_id res chain seq x y z
N LEU A 1 17.82 7.80 -13.34
CA LEU A 1 16.78 8.82 -13.23
C LEU A 1 15.62 8.53 -14.19
N LEU A 2 15.88 8.27 -15.48
CA LEU A 2 14.89 7.97 -16.52
C LEU A 2 14.02 6.75 -16.14
N PHE A 3 14.63 5.70 -15.58
CA PHE A 3 13.93 4.52 -15.09
C PHE A 3 12.91 4.85 -14.00
N LEU A 4 13.29 5.67 -13.01
CA LEU A 4 12.38 6.13 -11.95
C LEU A 4 11.21 6.94 -12.52
N VAL A 5 11.49 7.87 -13.43
CA VAL A 5 10.45 8.67 -14.08
C VAL A 5 9.50 7.78 -14.86
N CYS A 6 9.99 6.87 -15.70
CA CYS A 6 9.16 5.94 -16.47
C CYS A 6 8.33 4.98 -15.59
N THR A 7 8.82 4.65 -14.38
CA THR A 7 8.11 3.77 -13.44
C THR A 7 7.04 4.52 -12.64
N PHE A 8 7.35 5.74 -12.20
CA PHE A 8 6.44 6.49 -11.31
C PHE A 8 5.48 7.42 -12.05
N LEU A 9 5.87 7.98 -13.20
CA LEU A 9 5.03 8.94 -13.95
C LEU A 9 3.67 8.34 -14.38
N PRO A 10 3.62 7.15 -15.02
CA PRO A 10 2.33 6.53 -15.35
C PRO A 10 1.49 6.25 -14.12
N PHE A 11 2.14 5.92 -13.00
CA PHE A 11 1.46 5.67 -11.74
C PHE A 11 0.79 6.93 -11.16
N VAL A 12 1.48 8.07 -11.19
CA VAL A 12 0.93 9.37 -10.75
C VAL A 12 -0.28 9.74 -11.60
N LEU A 13 -0.20 9.53 -12.93
CA LEU A 13 -1.28 9.85 -13.85
C LEU A 13 -2.49 8.91 -13.71
N LEU A 14 -2.26 7.62 -13.49
CA LEU A 14 -3.33 6.62 -13.40
C LEU A 14 -3.97 6.53 -12.01
N SER A 15 -3.25 6.93 -10.94
CA SER A 15 -3.74 6.85 -9.56
C SER A 15 -5.10 7.53 -9.34
N PRO A 16 -5.36 8.76 -9.83
CA PRO A 16 -6.65 9.41 -9.66
C PRO A 16 -7.79 8.74 -10.45
N LEU A 17 -7.48 7.95 -11.49
CA LEU A 17 -8.46 7.23 -12.29
C LEU A 17 -8.92 5.92 -11.64
N ILE A 18 -8.11 5.35 -10.75
CA ILE A 18 -8.38 4.06 -10.10
C ILE A 18 -9.63 4.16 -9.22
N GLY A 19 -9.79 5.22 -8.42
CA GLY A 19 -10.93 5.43 -7.54
C GLY A 19 -12.26 5.40 -8.29
N PRO A 20 -12.49 6.32 -9.24
CA PRO A 20 -13.73 6.36 -10.03
C PRO A 20 -13.99 5.09 -10.85
N ALA A 21 -12.94 4.42 -11.36
CA ALA A 21 -13.09 3.14 -12.07
C ALA A 21 -13.60 2.02 -11.14
N LEU A 22 -13.12 2.00 -9.89
CA LEU A 22 -13.56 1.05 -8.88
C LEU A 22 -15.01 1.28 -8.45
N ASP A 23 -15.42 2.55 -8.31
CA ASP A 23 -16.78 2.92 -7.90
C ASP A 23 -17.81 2.58 -8.99
N ARG A 24 -17.43 2.63 -10.27
CA ARG A 24 -18.28 2.23 -11.42
C ARG A 24 -18.40 0.71 -11.61
N SER A 25 -17.63 -0.10 -10.89
CA SER A 25 -17.64 -1.55 -11.09
C SER A 25 -18.97 -2.17 -10.62
N ARG A 26 -19.77 -2.72 -11.56
CA ARG A 26 -21.07 -3.36 -11.31
C ARG A 26 -20.98 -4.60 -10.41
N GLY A 27 -19.78 -5.15 -10.19
CA GLY A 27 -19.56 -6.38 -9.43
C GLY A 27 -19.40 -6.20 -7.92
N GLY A 28 -19.44 -4.95 -7.44
CA GLY A 28 -19.17 -4.63 -6.03
C GLY A 28 -17.69 -4.74 -5.63
N ARG A 29 -17.36 -4.12 -4.51
CA ARG A 29 -15.99 -4.01 -3.97
C ARG A 29 -15.27 -5.37 -3.81
N ARG A 30 -16.03 -6.44 -3.51
CA ARG A 30 -15.52 -7.80 -3.41
C ARG A 30 -14.90 -8.30 -4.72
N LEU A 31 -15.57 -8.04 -5.84
CA LEU A 31 -15.11 -8.50 -7.15
C LEU A 31 -13.85 -7.75 -7.57
N VAL A 32 -13.75 -6.48 -7.22
CA VAL A 32 -12.55 -5.68 -7.45
C VAL A 32 -11.36 -6.21 -6.64
N VAL A 33 -11.56 -6.53 -5.36
CA VAL A 33 -10.52 -7.15 -4.51
C VAL A 33 -10.06 -8.47 -5.11
N ALA A 34 -11.00 -9.34 -5.53
CA ALA A 34 -10.68 -10.61 -6.17
C ALA A 34 -9.93 -10.41 -7.50
N ALA A 35 -10.37 -9.48 -8.35
CA ALA A 35 -9.72 -9.17 -9.62
C ALA A 35 -8.30 -8.62 -9.43
N CYS A 36 -8.08 -7.74 -8.45
CA CYS A 36 -6.76 -7.23 -8.12
C CYS A 36 -5.83 -8.34 -7.60
N ALA A 37 -6.34 -9.24 -6.76
CA ALA A 37 -5.56 -10.37 -6.27
C ALA A 37 -5.20 -11.34 -7.40
N LEU A 38 -6.18 -11.69 -8.26
CA LEU A 38 -5.96 -12.55 -9.41
C LEU A 38 -4.98 -11.94 -10.41
N GLY A 39 -5.14 -10.66 -10.73
CA GLY A 39 -4.23 -9.93 -11.61
C GLY A 39 -2.79 -9.98 -11.10
N ARG A 40 -2.58 -9.80 -9.79
CA ARG A 40 -1.24 -9.94 -9.17
C ARG A 40 -0.73 -11.38 -9.26
N ALA A 41 -1.57 -12.38 -9.02
CA ALA A 41 -1.19 -13.79 -9.14
C ALA A 41 -0.69 -14.10 -10.56
N VAL A 42 -1.43 -13.69 -11.58
CA VAL A 42 -1.06 -13.89 -12.99
C VAL A 42 0.24 -13.18 -13.32
N LEU A 43 0.37 -11.90 -12.95
CA LEU A 43 1.58 -11.13 -13.25
C LEU A 43 2.82 -11.66 -12.52
N LEU A 44 2.70 -12.07 -11.25
CA LEU A 44 3.82 -12.66 -10.53
C LEU A 44 4.22 -14.02 -11.10
N PHE A 45 3.26 -14.84 -11.52
CA PHE A 45 3.54 -16.12 -12.19
C PHE A 45 4.23 -15.91 -13.53
N THR A 46 3.73 -14.97 -14.36
CA THR A 46 4.34 -14.60 -15.63
C THR A 46 5.76 -14.05 -15.42
N LEU A 47 5.95 -13.23 -14.41
CA LEU A 47 7.26 -12.68 -14.06
C LEU A 47 8.23 -13.77 -13.60
N ALA A 48 7.74 -14.74 -12.81
CA ALA A 48 8.54 -15.90 -12.39
C ALA A 48 8.98 -16.75 -13.58
N PHE A 49 8.08 -16.99 -14.51
CA PHE A 49 8.39 -17.72 -15.75
C PHE A 49 9.40 -16.95 -16.60
N TYR A 50 9.20 -15.64 -16.75
CA TYR A 50 10.13 -14.79 -17.51
C TYR A 50 11.53 -14.78 -16.93
N ILE A 51 11.66 -14.60 -15.60
CA ILE A 51 12.96 -14.63 -14.91
C ILE A 51 13.63 -16.00 -15.03
N SER A 52 12.88 -17.08 -14.95
CA SER A 52 13.42 -18.44 -15.12
C SER A 52 13.97 -18.69 -16.52
N SER A 53 13.42 -18.04 -17.56
CA SER A 53 13.78 -18.29 -18.96
C SER A 53 14.78 -17.29 -19.53
N LYS A 54 14.71 -16.02 -19.12
CA LYS A 54 15.51 -14.91 -19.68
C LYS A 54 16.42 -14.23 -18.65
N GLY A 55 16.36 -14.61 -17.37
CA GLY A 55 17.07 -13.95 -16.30
C GLY A 55 16.44 -12.59 -15.94
N LEU A 56 17.23 -11.72 -15.30
CA LEU A 56 16.81 -10.38 -14.89
C LEU A 56 16.98 -9.33 -16.00
N GLU A 57 17.51 -9.73 -17.17
CA GLU A 57 17.78 -8.84 -18.29
C GLU A 57 16.65 -8.95 -19.32
N GLY A 58 15.73 -8.01 -19.30
CA GLY A 58 14.71 -7.98 -20.34
C GLY A 58 13.65 -6.91 -20.16
N TYR A 59 13.21 -6.37 -21.29
CA TYR A 59 12.26 -5.23 -21.34
C TYR A 59 10.89 -5.55 -20.73
N LEU A 60 10.45 -6.82 -20.72
CA LEU A 60 9.16 -7.22 -20.17
C LEU A 60 9.12 -7.22 -18.64
N LEU A 61 10.27 -7.25 -17.97
CA LEU A 61 10.34 -7.18 -16.51
C LEU A 61 9.67 -5.92 -15.98
N TYR A 62 9.90 -4.78 -16.63
CA TYR A 62 9.38 -3.49 -16.17
C TYR A 62 7.85 -3.37 -16.28
N PRO A 63 7.20 -3.67 -17.43
CA PRO A 63 5.74 -3.59 -17.52
C PRO A 63 5.03 -4.62 -16.64
N LEU A 64 5.59 -5.82 -16.47
CA LEU A 64 5.04 -6.83 -15.56
C LEU A 64 5.12 -6.39 -14.10
N ALA A 65 6.26 -5.86 -13.66
CA ALA A 65 6.43 -5.31 -12.32
C ALA A 65 5.52 -4.10 -12.10
N PHE A 66 5.42 -3.20 -13.08
CA PHE A 66 4.52 -2.06 -13.03
C PHE A 66 3.05 -2.50 -12.89
N GLY A 67 2.62 -3.46 -13.70
CA GLY A 67 1.27 -4.03 -13.60
C GLY A 67 0.98 -4.61 -12.21
N ALA A 68 1.93 -5.34 -11.62
CA ALA A 68 1.79 -5.86 -10.26
C ALA A 68 1.66 -4.75 -9.21
N LEU A 69 2.40 -3.64 -9.36
CA LEU A 69 2.26 -2.46 -8.51
C LEU A 69 0.91 -1.77 -8.67
N MET A 70 0.40 -1.66 -9.89
CA MET A 70 -0.92 -1.08 -10.18
C MET A 70 -2.04 -1.88 -9.51
N PHE A 71 -2.04 -3.21 -9.65
CA PHE A 71 -3.00 -4.07 -8.94
C PHE A 71 -2.84 -3.99 -7.41
N SER A 72 -1.61 -3.82 -6.90
CA SER A 72 -1.36 -3.60 -5.48
C SER A 72 -2.05 -2.33 -4.97
N LYS A 73 -1.98 -1.25 -5.73
CA LYS A 73 -2.64 0.01 -5.36
C LYS A 73 -4.16 -0.09 -5.49
N GLY A 74 -4.66 -0.70 -6.56
CA GLY A 74 -6.08 -0.98 -6.73
C GLY A 74 -6.66 -1.78 -5.56
N TYR A 75 -5.94 -2.81 -5.12
CA TYR A 75 -6.29 -3.59 -3.93
C TYR A 75 -6.37 -2.71 -2.67
N ASN A 76 -5.37 -1.84 -2.43
CA ASN A 76 -5.36 -0.97 -1.25
C ASN A 76 -6.53 0.01 -1.25
N VAL A 77 -6.88 0.59 -2.40
CA VAL A 77 -8.05 1.47 -2.55
C VAL A 77 -9.34 0.68 -2.29
N ALA A 78 -9.51 -0.49 -2.91
CA ALA A 78 -10.67 -1.34 -2.69
C ALA A 78 -10.79 -1.80 -1.23
N LYS A 79 -9.69 -2.16 -0.57
CA LYS A 79 -9.66 -2.53 0.84
C LYS A 79 -10.09 -1.36 1.74
N SER A 80 -9.55 -0.17 1.50
CA SER A 80 -9.90 1.02 2.31
C SER A 80 -11.39 1.38 2.19
N SER A 81 -11.99 1.15 1.04
CA SER A 81 -13.43 1.39 0.84
C SER A 81 -14.34 0.33 1.45
N LEU A 82 -13.81 -0.89 1.73
CA LEU A 82 -14.57 -1.95 2.41
C LEU A 82 -14.73 -1.70 3.91
N VAL A 83 -13.76 -1.07 4.56
CA VAL A 83 -13.77 -0.83 6.01
C VAL A 83 -15.02 -0.05 6.45
N PRO A 84 -15.42 1.07 5.83
CA PRO A 84 -16.63 1.79 6.19
C PRO A 84 -17.92 0.98 5.96
N ALA A 85 -17.94 0.08 4.98
CA ALA A 85 -19.10 -0.74 4.67
C ALA A 85 -19.38 -1.84 5.70
N VAL A 86 -18.35 -2.27 6.44
CA VAL A 86 -18.45 -3.37 7.41
C VAL A 86 -18.52 -2.87 8.85
N VAL A 87 -17.95 -1.69 9.13
CA VAL A 87 -17.80 -1.15 10.48
C VAL A 87 -18.74 0.04 10.70
N LYS A 88 -19.58 -0.04 11.71
CA LYS A 88 -20.49 1.04 12.11
C LYS A 88 -19.87 1.88 13.24
N GLY A 89 -19.81 3.21 13.08
CA GLY A 89 -19.34 4.16 14.10
C GLY A 89 -17.88 4.62 13.94
N GLN A 90 -17.61 5.93 14.15
CA GLN A 90 -16.30 6.54 13.89
C GLN A 90 -15.15 6.01 14.74
N GLN A 91 -15.36 5.76 16.04
CA GLN A 91 -14.32 5.18 16.91
C GLN A 91 -13.93 3.77 16.49
N THR A 92 -14.85 3.04 15.90
CA THR A 92 -14.65 1.67 15.41
C THR A 92 -13.79 1.65 14.13
N PHE A 93 -13.80 2.69 13.30
CA PHE A 93 -12.97 2.78 12.09
C PHE A 93 -11.47 2.85 12.41
N VAL A 94 -11.07 3.67 13.39
CA VAL A 94 -9.66 3.76 13.80
C VAL A 94 -9.19 2.43 14.36
N LYS A 95 -10.00 1.82 15.24
CA LYS A 95 -9.68 0.51 15.82
C LYS A 95 -9.61 -0.59 14.77
N ALA A 96 -10.50 -0.57 13.78
CA ALA A 96 -10.49 -1.53 12.67
C ALA A 96 -9.24 -1.34 11.79
N ASN A 97 -8.90 -0.11 11.42
CA ASN A 97 -7.70 0.19 10.63
C ASN A 97 -6.41 -0.16 11.39
N SER A 98 -6.32 0.13 12.68
CA SER A 98 -5.19 -0.30 13.52
C SER A 98 -5.02 -1.81 13.55
N ARG A 99 -6.11 -2.56 13.76
CA ARG A 99 -6.06 -4.03 13.72
C ARG A 99 -5.60 -4.56 12.37
N LEU A 100 -6.13 -4.02 11.28
CA LEU A 100 -5.72 -4.41 9.94
C LEU A 100 -4.24 -4.10 9.67
N ALA A 101 -3.74 -2.98 10.17
CA ALA A 101 -2.34 -2.61 10.05
C ALA A 101 -1.43 -3.56 10.86
N ILE A 102 -1.79 -3.86 12.11
CA ILE A 102 -1.05 -4.80 12.97
C ILE A 102 -1.02 -6.19 12.31
N ILE A 103 -2.17 -6.72 11.87
CA ILE A 103 -2.24 -8.00 11.18
C ILE A 103 -1.35 -7.99 9.93
N SER A 104 -1.35 -6.90 9.16
CA SER A 104 -0.52 -6.78 7.96
C SER A 104 0.98 -6.81 8.28
N VAL A 105 1.40 -6.18 9.37
CA VAL A 105 2.80 -6.19 9.82
C VAL A 105 3.20 -7.58 10.31
N ILE A 106 2.37 -8.23 11.14
CA ILE A 106 2.65 -9.59 11.63
C ILE A 106 2.71 -10.56 10.45
N ALA A 107 1.74 -10.50 9.53
CA ALA A 107 1.73 -11.34 8.34
C ALA A 107 2.98 -11.12 7.45
N GLY A 108 3.42 -9.85 7.29
CA GLY A 108 4.64 -9.53 6.56
C GLY A 108 5.89 -10.09 7.24
N ALA A 109 6.01 -9.95 8.56
CA ALA A 109 7.12 -10.46 9.32
C ALA A 109 7.18 -12.00 9.30
N THR A 110 6.04 -12.66 9.48
CA THR A 110 5.96 -14.14 9.44
C THR A 110 6.20 -14.71 8.04
N ALA A 111 5.85 -13.96 6.99
CA ALA A 111 6.10 -14.36 5.60
C ALA A 111 7.57 -14.23 5.21
N ALA A 112 8.37 -13.43 5.91
CA ALA A 112 9.76 -13.19 5.56
C ALA A 112 10.62 -14.45 5.65
N ALA A 113 10.45 -15.28 6.69
CA ALA A 113 11.22 -16.51 6.88
C ALA A 113 10.94 -17.56 5.78
N PRO A 114 9.68 -17.94 5.47
CA PRO A 114 9.43 -18.86 4.37
C PRO A 114 9.82 -18.27 3.01
N ALA A 115 9.69 -16.96 2.78
CA ALA A 115 10.16 -16.32 1.56
C ALA A 115 11.70 -16.42 1.42
N ALA A 116 12.44 -16.19 2.49
CA ALA A 116 13.89 -16.38 2.50
C ALA A 116 14.27 -17.84 2.23
N ALA A 117 13.63 -18.81 2.87
CA ALA A 117 13.87 -20.22 2.64
C ALA A 117 13.64 -20.61 1.17
N VAL A 118 12.52 -20.17 0.58
CA VAL A 118 12.22 -20.41 -0.84
C VAL A 118 13.23 -19.72 -1.75
N TYR A 119 13.71 -18.52 -1.39
CA TYR A 119 14.75 -17.83 -2.15
C TYR A 119 16.05 -18.64 -2.19
N TRP A 120 16.48 -19.21 -1.06
CA TRP A 120 17.67 -20.07 -0.98
C TRP A 120 17.54 -21.36 -1.80
N LEU A 121 16.32 -21.93 -1.86
CA LEU A 121 16.07 -23.22 -2.55
C LEU A 121 15.80 -23.05 -4.05
N ALA A 122 15.07 -22.01 -4.44
CA ALA A 122 14.51 -21.85 -5.78
C ALA A 122 14.72 -20.44 -6.39
N GLY A 123 15.55 -19.62 -5.75
CA GLY A 123 15.89 -18.28 -6.21
C GLY A 123 14.68 -17.33 -6.28
N ALA A 124 14.85 -16.20 -6.97
CA ALA A 124 13.84 -15.16 -7.11
C ALA A 124 12.55 -15.67 -7.78
N ALA A 125 12.68 -16.54 -8.77
CA ALA A 125 11.53 -17.12 -9.46
C ALA A 125 10.67 -17.98 -8.53
N GLY A 126 11.30 -18.71 -7.59
CA GLY A 126 10.60 -19.49 -6.56
C GLY A 126 9.76 -18.61 -5.65
N VAL A 127 10.32 -17.49 -5.17
CA VAL A 127 9.60 -16.52 -4.31
C VAL A 127 8.41 -15.91 -5.06
N LEU A 128 8.56 -15.59 -6.33
CA LEU A 128 7.47 -15.06 -7.14
C LEU A 128 6.34 -16.09 -7.34
N ARG A 129 6.68 -17.37 -7.55
CA ARG A 129 5.68 -18.47 -7.62
C ARG A 129 4.94 -18.65 -6.30
N LEU A 130 5.67 -18.62 -5.17
CA LEU A 130 5.05 -18.64 -3.85
C LEU A 130 4.09 -17.44 -3.67
N GLY A 131 4.52 -16.24 -4.04
CA GLY A 131 3.68 -15.05 -4.01
C GLY A 131 2.42 -15.20 -4.89
N ALA A 132 2.58 -15.75 -6.11
CA ALA A 132 1.46 -16.02 -6.98
C ALA A 132 0.45 -17.01 -6.36
N ALA A 133 0.94 -18.09 -5.75
CA ALA A 133 0.08 -19.07 -5.07
C ALA A 133 -0.69 -18.42 -3.89
N ILE A 134 -0.03 -17.60 -3.09
CA ILE A 134 -0.68 -16.84 -2.01
C ILE A 134 -1.78 -15.93 -2.57
N PHE A 135 -1.56 -15.23 -3.68
CA PHE A 135 -2.58 -14.38 -4.29
C PHE A 135 -3.74 -15.15 -4.90
N VAL A 136 -3.52 -16.37 -5.40
CA VAL A 136 -4.63 -17.27 -5.78
C VAL A 136 -5.49 -17.59 -4.56
N VAL A 137 -4.89 -17.96 -3.44
CA VAL A 137 -5.61 -18.19 -2.18
C VAL A 137 -6.37 -16.94 -1.73
N CYS A 138 -5.73 -15.76 -1.80
CA CYS A 138 -6.38 -14.47 -1.51
C CYS A 138 -7.59 -14.22 -2.42
N THR A 139 -7.50 -14.58 -3.71
CA THR A 139 -8.61 -14.47 -4.65
C THR A 139 -9.79 -15.35 -4.22
N LEU A 140 -9.53 -16.60 -3.85
CA LEU A 140 -10.57 -17.52 -3.36
C LEU A 140 -11.21 -17.01 -2.06
N LEU A 141 -10.40 -16.52 -1.13
CA LEU A 141 -10.88 -15.93 0.12
C LEU A 141 -11.68 -14.64 -0.11
N ALA A 142 -11.35 -13.85 -1.13
CA ALA A 142 -12.10 -12.65 -1.46
C ALA A 142 -13.57 -12.98 -1.82
N PHE A 143 -13.85 -14.14 -2.39
CA PHE A 143 -15.22 -14.58 -2.66
C PHE A 143 -16.02 -14.92 -1.40
N ARG A 144 -15.39 -15.10 -0.25
CA ARG A 144 -16.06 -15.28 1.04
C ARG A 144 -16.44 -13.96 1.72
N ILE A 145 -15.98 -12.82 1.23
CA ILE A 145 -16.36 -11.51 1.76
C ILE A 145 -17.86 -11.28 1.46
N PRO A 146 -18.67 -10.89 2.47
CA PRO A 146 -20.08 -10.56 2.25
C PRO A 146 -20.26 -9.51 1.17
N LYS A 147 -21.31 -9.64 0.37
CA LYS A 147 -21.71 -8.61 -0.60
C LYS A 147 -22.19 -7.37 0.19
N ALA A 148 -21.32 -6.40 0.38
CA ALA A 148 -21.74 -5.12 0.89
C ALA A 148 -22.46 -4.37 -0.24
N PRO A 149 -23.70 -3.94 -0.05
CA PRO A 149 -24.38 -3.14 -1.06
C PRO A 149 -23.60 -1.83 -1.25
N VAL A 150 -23.22 -1.55 -2.48
CA VAL A 150 -22.65 -0.25 -2.87
C VAL A 150 -23.82 0.72 -3.00
N VAL A 151 -24.41 1.12 -1.89
CA VAL A 151 -25.27 2.28 -1.84
C VAL A 151 -24.40 3.41 -1.31
N ALA A 152 -23.59 3.98 -2.16
CA ALA A 152 -23.22 5.37 -1.98
C ALA A 152 -24.45 6.17 -2.40
N PRO A 153 -25.18 6.85 -1.50
CA PRO A 153 -26.18 7.78 -1.91
C PRO A 153 -25.52 8.78 -2.88
N PRO A 154 -26.23 9.26 -3.91
CA PRO A 154 -25.70 10.31 -4.76
C PRO A 154 -25.24 11.45 -3.85
N LEU A 155 -24.02 11.94 -4.07
CA LEU A 155 -23.49 13.08 -3.33
C LEU A 155 -24.48 14.24 -3.50
N THR A 156 -25.13 14.63 -2.42
CA THR A 156 -25.91 15.87 -2.38
C THR A 156 -24.98 17.05 -2.65
N GLU A 157 -25.49 18.15 -3.16
CA GLU A 157 -24.65 19.34 -3.40
C GLU A 157 -23.98 19.81 -2.09
N GLU A 158 -24.66 19.71 -0.95
CA GLU A 158 -24.12 19.96 0.39
C GLU A 158 -22.91 19.07 0.71
N ALA A 159 -22.97 17.77 0.38
CA ALA A 159 -21.83 16.86 0.58
C ALA A 159 -20.66 17.15 -0.37
N LYS A 160 -20.92 17.72 -1.55
CA LYS A 160 -19.85 18.19 -2.45
C LYS A 160 -19.20 19.47 -1.91
N GLU A 161 -19.97 20.39 -1.37
CA GLU A 161 -19.45 21.59 -0.72
C GLU A 161 -18.60 21.24 0.52
N GLU A 162 -19.04 20.29 1.34
CA GLU A 162 -18.26 19.77 2.47
C GLU A 162 -16.93 19.16 2.02
N LEU A 163 -16.90 18.44 0.89
CA LEU A 163 -15.65 17.88 0.34
C LEU A 163 -14.66 18.97 -0.11
N HIS A 164 -15.15 20.15 -0.46
CA HIS A 164 -14.32 21.32 -0.81
C HIS A 164 -14.06 22.21 0.41
N ALA A 165 -14.54 21.85 1.58
CA ALA A 165 -14.27 22.59 2.80
C ALA A 165 -12.75 22.74 3.01
N ARG A 166 -12.32 23.95 3.33
CA ARG A 166 -10.89 24.31 3.48
C ARG A 166 -10.15 23.37 4.43
N SER A 167 -10.81 22.87 5.46
CA SER A 167 -10.24 21.92 6.43
C SER A 167 -9.89 20.58 5.77
N ILE A 168 -10.72 20.05 4.89
CA ILE A 168 -10.51 18.77 4.19
C ILE A 168 -9.37 18.90 3.18
N VAL A 169 -9.36 19.98 2.40
CA VAL A 169 -8.30 20.25 1.43
C VAL A 169 -6.97 20.44 2.13
N LEU A 170 -6.93 21.19 3.24
CA LEU A 170 -5.72 21.41 4.01
C LEU A 170 -5.18 20.11 4.64
N SER A 171 -6.05 19.30 5.23
CA SER A 171 -5.68 18.01 5.81
C SER A 171 -5.17 17.04 4.74
N GLY A 172 -5.81 17.01 3.57
CA GLY A 172 -5.36 16.20 2.44
C GLY A 172 -4.00 16.63 1.91
N THR A 173 -3.78 17.94 1.78
CA THR A 173 -2.48 18.50 1.35
C THR A 173 -1.38 18.19 2.36
N LEU A 174 -1.63 18.36 3.64
CA LEU A 174 -0.67 18.04 4.70
C LEU A 174 -0.32 16.54 4.69
N MET A 175 -1.31 15.67 4.54
CA MET A 175 -1.08 14.23 4.42
C MET A 175 -0.26 13.88 3.17
N ALA A 176 -0.50 14.55 2.05
CA ALA A 176 0.27 14.37 0.81
C ALA A 176 1.73 14.80 1.00
N LEU A 177 1.96 15.94 1.66
CA LEU A 177 3.31 16.43 1.97
C LEU A 177 4.07 15.45 2.89
N ILE A 178 3.45 14.97 3.98
CA ILE A 178 4.07 13.97 4.87
C ILE A 178 4.44 12.71 4.09
N ARG A 179 3.55 12.19 3.25
CA ARG A 179 3.83 11.02 2.43
C ARG A 179 4.92 11.26 1.39
N GLY A 180 4.94 12.45 0.80
CA GLY A 180 5.99 12.90 -0.11
C GLY A 180 7.36 12.92 0.57
N THR A 181 7.44 13.48 1.78
CA THR A 181 8.67 13.51 2.59
C THR A 181 9.16 12.10 2.92
N VAL A 182 8.27 11.22 3.36
CA VAL A 182 8.63 9.81 3.62
C VAL A 182 9.14 9.11 2.36
N GLY A 183 8.50 9.34 1.21
CA GLY A 183 8.96 8.80 -0.08
C GLY A 183 10.34 9.35 -0.49
N PHE A 184 10.54 10.65 -0.33
CA PHE A 184 11.82 11.31 -0.59
C PHE A 184 12.94 10.75 0.30
N LEU A 185 12.73 10.67 1.61
CA LEU A 185 13.71 10.13 2.56
C LEU A 185 14.02 8.65 2.25
N THR A 186 13.02 7.86 1.88
CA THR A 186 13.23 6.46 1.49
C THR A 186 14.16 6.37 0.27
N LEU A 187 13.92 7.16 -0.76
CA LEU A 187 14.79 7.19 -1.95
C LEU A 187 16.17 7.74 -1.61
N LEU A 188 16.25 8.78 -0.79
CA LEU A 188 17.50 9.36 -0.34
C LEU A 188 18.39 8.31 0.35
N ILE A 189 17.82 7.57 1.31
CA ILE A 189 18.53 6.50 2.03
C ILE A 189 18.99 5.41 1.05
N LEU A 190 18.13 4.97 0.13
CA LEU A 190 18.45 3.95 -0.86
C LEU A 190 19.62 4.38 -1.76
N PHE A 191 19.59 5.62 -2.25
CA PHE A 191 20.66 6.16 -3.08
C PHE A 191 21.94 6.40 -2.28
N TRP A 192 21.83 6.93 -1.07
CA TRP A 192 22.97 7.16 -0.19
C TRP A 192 23.72 5.87 0.12
N VAL A 193 23.01 4.80 0.53
CA VAL A 193 23.63 3.49 0.80
C VAL A 193 24.29 2.94 -0.46
N LYS A 194 23.66 3.11 -1.63
CA LYS A 194 24.21 2.67 -2.92
C LYS A 194 25.49 3.42 -3.31
N THR A 195 25.50 4.75 -3.16
CA THR A 195 26.61 5.61 -3.61
C THR A 195 27.81 5.56 -2.66
N THR A 196 27.56 5.35 -1.36
CA THR A 196 28.63 5.22 -0.35
C THR A 196 29.22 3.81 -0.25
N GLY A 197 28.71 2.85 -1.06
CA GLY A 197 29.23 1.48 -1.04
C GLY A 197 28.99 0.74 0.27
N GLN A 198 28.00 1.18 1.06
CA GLN A 198 27.65 0.55 2.33
C GLN A 198 27.14 -0.88 2.13
N SER A 199 27.28 -1.70 3.18
CA SER A 199 26.87 -3.10 3.14
C SER A 199 25.35 -3.27 2.92
N ILE A 200 24.96 -4.38 2.34
CA ILE A 200 23.54 -4.77 2.16
C ILE A 200 22.79 -4.77 3.49
N ALA A 201 23.47 -5.00 4.61
CA ALA A 201 22.88 -4.95 5.94
C ALA A 201 22.26 -3.58 6.27
N MET A 202 22.79 -2.48 5.73
CA MET A 202 22.24 -1.13 5.96
C MET A 202 20.82 -0.95 5.38
N TYR A 203 20.52 -1.59 4.24
CA TYR A 203 19.15 -1.64 3.73
C TYR A 203 18.22 -2.39 4.70
N GLY A 204 18.74 -3.47 5.32
CA GLY A 204 18.01 -4.21 6.36
C GLY A 204 17.74 -3.36 7.58
N VAL A 205 18.73 -2.63 8.08
CA VAL A 205 18.58 -1.71 9.23
C VAL A 205 17.55 -0.62 8.93
N ALA A 206 17.63 0.03 7.78
CA ALA A 206 16.65 1.05 7.37
C ALA A 206 15.23 0.46 7.26
N GLY A 207 15.09 -0.72 6.69
CA GLY A 207 13.79 -1.40 6.59
C GLY A 207 13.20 -1.78 7.94
N VAL A 208 14.01 -2.32 8.85
CA VAL A 208 13.59 -2.67 10.21
C VAL A 208 13.20 -1.42 11.00
N SER A 209 13.99 -0.34 10.93
CA SER A 209 13.69 0.93 11.59
C SER A 209 12.37 1.52 11.10
N ALA A 210 12.13 1.51 9.79
CA ALA A 210 10.86 1.95 9.20
C ALA A 210 9.68 1.07 9.65
N ALA A 211 9.88 -0.25 9.76
CA ALA A 211 8.85 -1.18 10.25
C ALA A 211 8.51 -0.92 11.72
N ILE A 212 9.52 -0.73 12.58
CA ILE A 212 9.33 -0.40 14.00
C ILE A 212 8.57 0.93 14.15
N GLY A 213 8.96 1.96 13.40
CA GLY A 213 8.27 3.26 13.40
C GLY A 213 6.80 3.14 12.97
N ASN A 214 6.53 2.34 11.95
CA ASN A 214 5.16 2.08 11.48
C ASN A 214 4.33 1.36 12.54
N VAL A 215 4.86 0.33 13.18
CA VAL A 215 4.17 -0.40 14.27
C VAL A 215 3.91 0.54 15.44
N ALA A 216 4.91 1.31 15.88
CA ALA A 216 4.75 2.27 16.98
C ALA A 216 3.65 3.28 16.66
N GLY A 217 3.64 3.86 15.45
CA GLY A 217 2.60 4.79 15.02
C GLY A 217 1.20 4.18 15.04
N VAL A 218 1.05 2.95 14.54
CA VAL A 218 -0.24 2.25 14.51
C VAL A 218 -0.77 1.91 15.91
N VAL A 219 0.13 1.54 16.84
CA VAL A 219 -0.24 1.20 18.23
C VAL A 219 -0.57 2.47 19.03
N LEU A 220 0.18 3.55 18.82
CA LEU A 220 -0.02 4.82 19.52
C LEU A 220 -1.23 5.61 19.02
N ALA A 221 -1.56 5.52 17.74
CA ALA A 221 -2.63 6.31 17.13
C ALA A 221 -3.99 6.22 17.86
N PRO A 222 -4.52 5.04 18.24
CA PRO A 222 -5.79 4.95 18.97
C PRO A 222 -5.73 5.59 20.38
N THR A 223 -4.57 5.54 21.02
CA THR A 223 -4.37 6.11 22.38
C THR A 223 -4.27 7.62 22.30
N LEU A 224 -3.51 8.15 21.35
CA LEU A 224 -3.38 9.58 21.12
C LEU A 224 -4.73 10.22 20.77
N ARG A 225 -5.53 9.56 19.94
CA ARG A 225 -6.86 10.06 19.55
C ARG A 225 -7.85 10.17 20.71
N LYS A 226 -7.66 9.45 21.81
CA LYS A 226 -8.50 9.59 23.01
C LYS A 226 -8.27 10.91 23.72
N HIS A 227 -7.07 11.48 23.62
CA HIS A 227 -6.63 12.64 24.38
C HIS A 227 -6.40 13.88 23.51
N LEU A 228 -6.14 13.70 22.21
CA LEU A 228 -5.78 14.75 21.28
C LEU A 228 -6.74 14.76 20.07
N ARG A 229 -6.98 15.96 19.53
CA ARG A 229 -7.75 16.13 18.27
C ARG A 229 -6.89 15.66 17.11
N GLU A 230 -7.53 15.16 16.07
CA GLU A 230 -6.87 14.63 14.86
C GLU A 230 -5.93 15.65 14.23
N GLU A 231 -6.34 16.92 14.19
CA GLU A 231 -5.56 18.04 13.67
C GLU A 231 -4.23 18.23 14.44
N THR A 232 -4.27 18.11 15.77
CA THR A 232 -3.08 18.24 16.64
C THR A 232 -2.13 17.05 16.42
N ILE A 233 -2.65 15.84 16.29
CA ILE A 233 -1.83 14.64 15.99
C ILE A 233 -1.12 14.80 14.65
N LEU A 234 -1.85 15.30 13.64
CA LEU A 234 -1.32 15.49 12.30
C LEU A 234 -0.24 16.59 12.28
N ALA A 235 -0.50 17.71 12.97
CA ALA A 235 0.47 18.79 13.10
C ALA A 235 1.74 18.34 13.85
N ALA A 236 1.60 17.61 14.96
CA ALA A 236 2.72 17.08 15.72
C ALA A 236 3.57 16.09 14.89
N ALA A 237 2.91 15.23 14.10
CA ALA A 237 3.60 14.31 13.20
C ALA A 237 4.39 15.06 12.10
N ALA A 238 3.82 16.14 11.56
CA ALA A 238 4.49 16.96 10.55
C ALA A 238 5.71 17.70 11.13
N ILE A 239 5.58 18.28 12.33
CA ILE A 239 6.68 18.96 13.03
C ILE A 239 7.79 17.95 13.35
N LEU A 240 7.43 16.78 13.89
CA LEU A 240 8.41 15.74 14.21
C LEU A 240 9.17 15.28 12.96
N ALA A 241 8.46 15.05 11.87
CA ALA A 241 9.09 14.67 10.59
C ALA A 241 10.04 15.77 10.07
N GLY A 242 9.66 17.04 10.22
CA GLY A 242 10.49 18.19 9.84
C GLY A 242 11.75 18.31 10.70
N VAL A 243 11.61 18.15 12.02
CA VAL A 243 12.75 18.22 12.97
C VAL A 243 13.75 17.08 12.77
N VAL A 244 13.26 15.87 12.47
CA VAL A 244 14.13 14.70 12.23
C VAL A 244 14.84 14.79 10.87
N ALA A 245 14.31 15.58 9.93
CA ALA A 245 14.91 15.77 8.60
C ALA A 245 15.98 16.87 8.55
N LEU A 246 16.13 17.67 9.61
CA LEU A 246 17.18 18.70 9.79
C LEU A 246 18.45 18.07 10.38
#